data_df5869a7e0bb4734a10889307e1759b9
#
_entry.id   df5869a7e0bb4734a10889307e1759b9
#
_cell.length_a   1.000
_cell.length_b   1.000
_cell.length_c   1.000
_cell.angle_alpha   90.00
_cell.angle_beta   90.00
_cell.angle_gamma   90.00
#
_symmetry.space_group_name_H-M   'P 1'
#
loop_
_entity.id
_entity.type
_entity.pdbx_description
1 polymer ?
#
loop_
_entity_poly.entity_id
_entity_poly.type
_entity_poly.pdbx_seq_one_letter_code
_entity_poly.pdbx_strand_id
1 'polypeptide(L)'
;MVQETFYSSRNTLLRGWSLLAVASLAIAGLFAILLVVSRIPGMENTVPWPSAFFQKGLVAHVVLSFAVWYLAVLACLVQVGSNEDVKLYEKAGLYFGVIGTILLLIPTLLDRGEPTLNNYIPIIIDPLYYLGLIIFALGILFSIIPVFRTRVKGPSLKGLGYIYIVSIASFIF
;
A
#
# COMPACT_ATOMS: atom_id res chain seq x y z
N MET A 1 21.33 0.58 26.85
CA MET A 1 21.57 -0.40 25.75
C MET A 1 20.30 -1.09 25.26
N VAL A 2 19.53 -1.84 26.07
CA VAL A 2 18.28 -2.51 25.63
C VAL A 2 17.22 -1.51 25.14
N GLN A 3 17.04 -0.39 25.85
CA GLN A 3 16.05 0.62 25.52
C GLN A 3 16.38 1.40 24.23
N GLU A 4 17.65 1.63 23.94
CA GLU A 4 18.10 2.29 22.70
C GLU A 4 17.89 1.40 21.46
N THR A 5 18.13 0.09 21.58
CA THR A 5 17.85 -0.86 20.47
C THR A 5 16.37 -1.00 20.18
N PHE A 6 15.52 -0.91 21.19
CA PHE A 6 14.07 -0.88 21.06
C PHE A 6 13.59 0.31 20.20
N TYR A 7 13.95 1.52 20.59
CA TYR A 7 13.56 2.74 19.85
C TYR A 7 14.13 2.74 18.42
N SER A 8 15.35 2.27 18.22
CA SER A 8 15.99 2.19 16.91
C SER A 8 15.21 1.25 15.96
N SER A 9 14.82 0.06 16.42
CA SER A 9 14.08 -0.90 15.59
C SER A 9 12.67 -0.42 15.25
N ARG A 10 11.94 0.18 16.19
CA ARG A 10 10.61 0.73 15.99
C ARG A 10 10.63 1.91 15.01
N ASN A 11 11.60 2.81 15.15
CA ASN A 11 11.80 3.93 14.24
C ASN A 11 12.12 3.47 12.83
N THR A 12 12.85 2.37 12.65
CA THR A 12 13.14 1.80 11.33
C THR A 12 11.86 1.32 10.65
N LEU A 13 10.97 0.62 11.35
CA LEU A 13 9.69 0.19 10.80
C LEU A 13 8.79 1.39 10.47
N LEU A 14 8.69 2.35 11.36
CA LEU A 14 7.91 3.57 11.14
C LEU A 14 8.40 4.32 9.90
N ARG A 15 9.71 4.50 9.77
CA ARG A 15 10.31 5.12 8.57
C ARG A 15 10.03 4.30 7.31
N GLY A 16 10.13 2.97 7.37
CA GLY A 16 9.87 2.10 6.23
C GLY A 16 8.43 2.23 5.72
N TRP A 17 7.44 2.13 6.61
CA TRP A 17 6.05 2.31 6.25
C TRP A 17 5.73 3.74 5.79
N SER A 18 6.30 4.76 6.43
CA SER A 18 6.15 6.17 6.00
C SER A 18 6.74 6.39 4.60
N LEU A 19 7.91 5.83 4.31
CA LEU A 19 8.52 5.91 2.99
C LEU A 19 7.66 5.19 1.94
N LEU A 20 7.11 4.02 2.25
CA LEU A 20 6.21 3.31 1.33
C LEU A 20 4.96 4.16 1.05
N ALA A 21 4.35 4.77 2.07
CA ALA A 21 3.19 5.63 1.93
C ALA A 21 3.49 6.85 1.03
N VAL A 22 4.59 7.57 1.30
CA VAL A 22 4.97 8.76 0.51
C VAL A 22 5.37 8.37 -0.90
N ALA A 23 6.14 7.29 -1.08
CA ALA A 23 6.56 6.82 -2.40
C ALA A 23 5.37 6.36 -3.24
N SER A 24 4.41 5.63 -2.66
CA SER A 24 3.21 5.20 -3.39
C SER A 24 2.39 6.40 -3.86
N LEU A 25 2.23 7.42 -3.03
CA LEU A 25 1.50 8.63 -3.40
C LEU A 25 2.24 9.46 -4.47
N ALA A 26 3.57 9.56 -4.38
CA ALA A 26 4.39 10.23 -5.38
C ALA A 26 4.31 9.52 -6.74
N ILE A 27 4.43 8.19 -6.77
CA ILE A 27 4.29 7.38 -7.99
C ILE A 27 2.85 7.51 -8.54
N ALA A 28 1.82 7.47 -7.69
CA ALA A 28 0.45 7.71 -8.11
C ALA A 28 0.28 9.08 -8.75
N GLY A 29 0.92 10.12 -8.21
CA GLY A 29 0.94 11.47 -8.79
C GLY A 29 1.59 11.51 -10.18
N LEU A 30 2.69 10.78 -10.38
CA LEU A 30 3.30 10.63 -11.70
C LEU A 30 2.34 9.95 -12.70
N PHE A 31 1.67 8.87 -12.30
CA PHE A 31 0.64 8.25 -13.14
C PHE A 31 -0.49 9.22 -13.47
N ALA A 32 -0.94 10.04 -12.51
CA ALA A 32 -1.97 11.05 -12.76
C ALA A 32 -1.54 12.04 -13.85
N ILE A 33 -0.30 12.53 -13.80
CA ILE A 33 0.25 13.42 -14.83
C ILE A 33 0.31 12.72 -16.19
N LEU A 34 0.83 11.50 -16.25
CA LEU A 34 0.90 10.71 -17.47
C LEU A 34 -0.49 10.44 -18.07
N LEU A 35 -1.51 10.18 -17.22
CA LEU A 35 -2.89 10.01 -17.65
C LEU A 35 -3.48 11.28 -18.26
N VAL A 36 -3.15 12.46 -17.72
CA VAL A 36 -3.57 13.74 -18.31
C VAL A 36 -2.89 13.95 -19.64
N VAL A 37 -1.57 13.73 -19.71
CA VAL A 37 -0.80 13.88 -20.96
C VAL A 37 -1.30 12.92 -22.05
N SER A 38 -1.63 11.69 -21.71
CA SER A 38 -2.15 10.70 -22.67
C SER A 38 -3.52 11.06 -23.28
N ARG A 39 -4.23 12.05 -22.70
CA ARG A 39 -5.51 12.56 -23.21
C ARG A 39 -5.39 13.80 -24.08
N ILE A 40 -4.19 14.37 -24.24
CA ILE A 40 -3.97 15.55 -25.08
C ILE A 40 -4.10 15.11 -26.55
N PRO A 41 -4.98 15.69 -27.37
CA PRO A 41 -5.11 15.36 -28.77
C PRO A 41 -3.77 15.48 -29.54
N GLY A 42 -3.40 14.45 -30.30
CA GLY A 42 -2.15 14.41 -31.06
C GLY A 42 -0.95 13.83 -30.29
N MET A 43 -1.05 13.62 -29.00
CA MET A 43 0.06 13.01 -28.22
C MET A 43 0.27 11.54 -28.57
N GLU A 44 -0.74 10.83 -29.05
CA GLU A 44 -0.65 9.46 -29.55
C GLU A 44 0.34 9.32 -30.72
N ASN A 45 0.56 10.39 -31.49
CA ASN A 45 1.52 10.44 -32.60
C ASN A 45 2.93 10.84 -32.17
N THR A 46 3.07 11.41 -30.98
CA THR A 46 4.33 11.95 -30.47
C THR A 46 5.01 10.99 -29.48
N VAL A 47 4.21 10.32 -28.65
CA VAL A 47 4.67 9.35 -27.67
C VAL A 47 4.01 8.01 -27.94
N PRO A 48 4.76 6.92 -28.18
CA PRO A 48 4.19 5.60 -28.41
C PRO A 48 3.63 5.01 -27.11
N TRP A 49 2.47 5.49 -26.70
CA TRP A 49 1.77 4.93 -25.56
C TRP A 49 1.21 3.55 -25.90
N PRO A 50 1.34 2.55 -25.01
CA PRO A 50 0.60 1.32 -25.15
C PRO A 50 -0.91 1.63 -25.23
N SER A 51 -1.65 0.95 -26.10
CA SER A 51 -3.08 1.21 -26.32
C SER A 51 -3.93 1.11 -25.06
N ALA A 52 -3.53 0.24 -24.11
CA ALA A 52 -4.19 0.04 -22.83
C ALA A 52 -3.56 0.87 -21.68
N PHE A 53 -2.55 1.71 -21.95
CA PHE A 53 -1.84 2.45 -20.90
C PHE A 53 -2.79 3.29 -20.05
N PHE A 54 -3.73 3.99 -20.68
CA PHE A 54 -4.66 4.84 -19.94
C PHE A 54 -5.42 4.05 -18.87
N GLN A 55 -5.99 2.91 -19.24
CA GLN A 55 -6.81 2.09 -18.32
C GLN A 55 -5.94 1.45 -17.23
N LYS A 56 -4.80 0.85 -17.59
CA LYS A 56 -3.86 0.25 -16.63
C LYS A 56 -3.20 1.28 -15.72
N GLY A 57 -2.83 2.43 -16.28
CA GLY A 57 -2.29 3.56 -15.52
C GLY A 57 -3.30 4.12 -14.52
N LEU A 58 -4.59 4.15 -14.88
CA LEU A 58 -5.65 4.53 -13.96
C LEU A 58 -5.77 3.53 -12.80
N VAL A 59 -5.70 2.22 -13.07
CA VAL A 59 -5.67 1.20 -12.02
C VAL A 59 -4.48 1.43 -11.09
N ALA A 60 -3.26 1.60 -11.63
CA ALA A 60 -2.07 1.84 -10.84
C ALA A 60 -2.19 3.11 -9.99
N HIS A 61 -2.68 4.22 -10.58
CA HIS A 61 -2.92 5.48 -9.86
C HIS A 61 -3.86 5.27 -8.66
N VAL A 62 -5.01 4.64 -8.89
CA VAL A 62 -6.02 4.43 -7.83
C VAL A 62 -5.50 3.50 -6.75
N VAL A 63 -4.90 2.37 -7.12
CA VAL A 63 -4.41 1.39 -6.14
C VAL A 63 -3.29 1.96 -5.28
N LEU A 64 -2.35 2.70 -5.87
CA LEU A 64 -1.27 3.33 -5.11
C LEU A 64 -1.75 4.46 -4.21
N SER A 65 -2.61 5.35 -4.72
CA SER A 65 -3.08 6.53 -3.99
C SER A 65 -4.15 6.20 -2.94
N PHE A 66 -4.89 5.12 -3.13
CA PHE A 66 -6.00 4.77 -2.24
C PHE A 66 -5.67 3.57 -1.37
N ALA A 67 -5.33 2.41 -1.97
CA ALA A 67 -5.09 1.20 -1.19
C ALA A 67 -3.72 1.20 -0.51
N VAL A 68 -2.63 1.34 -1.28
CA VAL A 68 -1.27 1.22 -0.74
C VAL A 68 -0.95 2.35 0.22
N TRP A 69 -1.17 3.59 -0.19
CA TRP A 69 -0.93 4.76 0.67
C TRP A 69 -1.72 4.67 1.98
N TYR A 70 -3.03 4.46 1.88
CA TYR A 70 -3.91 4.45 3.04
C TYR A 70 -3.55 3.35 4.04
N LEU A 71 -3.33 2.12 3.56
CA LEU A 71 -2.97 0.99 4.42
C LEU A 71 -1.55 1.11 4.98
N ALA A 72 -0.61 1.71 4.24
CA ALA A 72 0.73 2.01 4.75
C ALA A 72 0.70 3.07 5.86
N VAL A 73 -0.12 4.14 5.73
CA VAL A 73 -0.35 5.12 6.81
C VAL A 73 -0.97 4.43 8.02
N LEU A 74 -1.91 3.53 7.79
CA LEU A 74 -2.53 2.73 8.83
C LEU A 74 -1.46 1.91 9.59
N ALA A 75 -0.56 1.23 8.88
CA ALA A 75 0.57 0.52 9.48
C ALA A 75 1.48 1.45 10.29
N CYS A 76 1.74 2.69 9.83
CA CYS A 76 2.47 3.69 10.60
C CYS A 76 1.79 3.99 11.94
N LEU A 77 0.47 4.18 11.94
CA LEU A 77 -0.29 4.47 13.17
C LEU A 77 -0.18 3.32 14.19
N VAL A 78 -0.17 2.07 13.73
CA VAL A 78 0.08 0.91 14.62
C VAL A 78 1.47 0.98 15.22
N GLN A 79 2.49 1.28 14.41
CA GLN A 79 3.86 1.37 14.92
C GLN A 79 4.01 2.48 15.97
N VAL A 80 3.32 3.61 15.81
CA VAL A 80 3.30 4.71 16.80
C VAL A 80 2.60 4.28 18.09
N GLY A 81 1.49 3.55 17.97
CA GLY A 81 0.69 3.12 19.12
C GLY A 81 1.23 1.90 19.87
N SER A 82 2.24 1.21 19.35
CA SER A 82 2.77 -0.01 19.96
C SER A 82 3.96 0.28 20.87
N ASN A 83 3.87 -0.20 22.12
CA ASN A 83 4.91 -0.08 23.14
C ASN A 83 5.69 -1.39 23.36
N GLU A 84 5.44 -2.42 22.53
CA GLU A 84 6.15 -3.70 22.64
C GLU A 84 7.41 -3.74 21.78
N ASP A 85 8.29 -4.70 22.08
CA ASP A 85 9.46 -4.98 21.24
C ASP A 85 9.04 -5.40 19.84
N VAL A 86 9.77 -4.89 18.83
CA VAL A 86 9.55 -5.25 17.43
C VAL A 86 9.82 -6.73 17.20
N LYS A 87 8.83 -7.43 16.71
CA LYS A 87 8.92 -8.85 16.39
C LYS A 87 9.29 -9.07 14.92
N LEU A 88 9.78 -10.27 14.62
CA LEU A 88 10.19 -10.65 13.26
C LEU A 88 9.05 -10.50 12.24
N TYR A 89 7.82 -10.83 12.63
CA TYR A 89 6.66 -10.73 11.75
C TYR A 89 6.34 -9.28 11.36
N GLU A 90 6.59 -8.29 12.25
CA GLU A 90 6.40 -6.87 11.90
C GLU A 90 7.40 -6.41 10.83
N LYS A 91 8.66 -6.89 10.93
CA LYS A 91 9.67 -6.64 9.89
C LYS A 91 9.28 -7.33 8.58
N ALA A 92 8.86 -8.59 8.64
CA ALA A 92 8.36 -9.32 7.48
C ALA A 92 7.15 -8.61 6.85
N GLY A 93 6.27 -8.02 7.67
CA GLY A 93 5.13 -7.22 7.22
C GLY A 93 5.54 -6.07 6.32
N LEU A 94 6.55 -5.29 6.71
CA LEU A 94 7.08 -4.21 5.88
C LEU A 94 7.67 -4.72 4.56
N TYR A 95 8.46 -5.79 4.59
CA TYR A 95 9.03 -6.37 3.37
C TYR A 95 7.93 -6.87 2.41
N PHE A 96 6.91 -7.54 2.94
CA PHE A 96 5.76 -7.99 2.14
C PHE A 96 4.97 -6.80 1.60
N GLY A 97 4.81 -5.72 2.37
CA GLY A 97 4.19 -4.48 1.90
C GLY A 97 4.94 -3.90 0.70
N VAL A 98 6.26 -3.80 0.77
CA VAL A 98 7.10 -3.28 -0.32
C VAL A 98 7.06 -4.21 -1.54
N ILE A 99 7.30 -5.51 -1.35
CA ILE A 99 7.30 -6.50 -2.45
C ILE A 99 5.92 -6.56 -3.12
N GLY A 100 4.85 -6.61 -2.32
CA GLY A 100 3.47 -6.60 -2.84
C GLY A 100 3.19 -5.36 -3.70
N THR A 101 3.60 -4.18 -3.23
CA THR A 101 3.45 -2.92 -4.00
C THR A 101 4.20 -2.95 -5.33
N ILE A 102 5.43 -3.49 -5.34
CA ILE A 102 6.21 -3.65 -6.59
C ILE A 102 5.48 -4.58 -7.56
N LEU A 103 5.00 -5.74 -7.07
CA LEU A 103 4.27 -6.71 -7.89
C LEU A 103 2.97 -6.14 -8.48
N LEU A 104 2.27 -5.26 -7.75
CA LEU A 104 1.08 -4.57 -8.24
C LEU A 104 1.37 -3.64 -9.43
N LEU A 105 2.58 -3.07 -9.51
CA LEU A 105 2.98 -2.16 -10.59
C LEU A 105 3.46 -2.88 -11.84
N ILE A 106 4.02 -4.09 -11.72
CA ILE A 106 4.63 -4.81 -12.85
C ILE A 106 3.67 -4.98 -14.03
N PRO A 107 2.40 -5.41 -13.86
CA PRO A 107 1.48 -5.56 -15.00
C PRO A 107 1.22 -4.27 -15.75
N THR A 108 1.12 -3.14 -15.05
CA THR A 108 0.98 -1.82 -15.68
C THR A 108 2.21 -1.45 -16.50
N LEU A 109 3.41 -1.64 -15.93
CA LEU A 109 4.67 -1.24 -16.56
C LEU A 109 5.05 -2.12 -17.75
N LEU A 110 4.69 -3.41 -17.72
CA LEU A 110 4.96 -4.37 -18.79
C LEU A 110 3.79 -4.55 -19.76
N ASP A 111 2.76 -3.73 -19.67
CA ASP A 111 1.55 -3.80 -20.48
C ASP A 111 0.86 -5.19 -20.47
N ARG A 112 0.85 -5.85 -19.30
CA ARG A 112 0.29 -7.19 -19.09
C ARG A 112 -1.11 -7.14 -18.53
N GLY A 113 -1.89 -8.19 -18.81
CA GLY A 113 -3.23 -8.40 -18.28
C GLY A 113 -4.28 -7.42 -18.82
N GLU A 114 -5.53 -7.68 -18.50
CA GLU A 114 -6.66 -6.86 -18.88
C GLU A 114 -7.13 -5.99 -17.72
N PRO A 115 -7.25 -4.67 -17.88
CA PRO A 115 -7.76 -3.80 -16.84
C PRO A 115 -9.28 -3.93 -16.73
N THR A 116 -9.77 -4.13 -15.52
CA THR A 116 -11.20 -4.12 -15.22
C THR A 116 -11.52 -2.89 -14.39
N LEU A 117 -12.24 -1.97 -15.00
CA LEU A 117 -12.65 -0.71 -14.36
C LEU A 117 -14.03 -0.90 -13.73
N ASN A 118 -14.06 -1.46 -12.53
CA ASN A 118 -15.28 -1.55 -11.74
C ASN A 118 -15.53 -0.23 -10.99
N ASN A 119 -16.79 -0.01 -10.57
CA ASN A 119 -17.20 1.22 -9.89
C ASN A 119 -16.55 1.44 -8.54
N TYR A 120 -15.90 0.43 -7.96
CA TYR A 120 -15.30 0.52 -6.63
C TYR A 120 -13.77 0.48 -6.65
N ILE A 121 -13.17 -0.68 -6.94
CA ILE A 121 -11.72 -0.84 -7.00
C ILE A 121 -11.35 -1.41 -8.37
N PRO A 122 -10.65 -0.63 -9.21
CA PRO A 122 -10.17 -1.13 -10.49
C PRO A 122 -9.02 -2.12 -10.25
N ILE A 123 -9.00 -3.21 -11.03
CA ILE A 123 -7.98 -4.26 -10.96
C ILE A 123 -7.42 -4.58 -12.34
N ILE A 124 -6.26 -5.24 -12.38
CA ILE A 124 -5.71 -5.85 -13.60
C ILE A 124 -5.83 -7.37 -13.46
N ILE A 125 -6.44 -8.01 -14.44
CA ILE A 125 -6.54 -9.48 -14.51
C ILE A 125 -5.18 -10.02 -14.96
N ASP A 126 -4.27 -10.21 -14.02
CA ASP A 126 -2.94 -10.77 -14.23
C ASP A 126 -2.50 -11.54 -12.97
N PRO A 127 -1.88 -12.72 -13.09
CA PRO A 127 -1.44 -13.50 -11.93
C PRO A 127 -0.46 -12.76 -11.01
N LEU A 128 0.43 -11.91 -11.56
CA LEU A 128 1.37 -11.12 -10.76
C LEU A 128 0.64 -10.04 -9.96
N TYR A 129 -0.42 -9.46 -10.52
CA TYR A 129 -1.23 -8.48 -9.82
C TYR A 129 -1.93 -9.12 -8.61
N TYR A 130 -2.55 -10.28 -8.79
CA TYR A 130 -3.20 -11.01 -7.69
C TYR A 130 -2.18 -11.46 -6.63
N LEU A 131 -1.00 -11.95 -7.06
CA LEU A 131 0.07 -12.28 -6.14
C LEU A 131 0.52 -11.05 -5.35
N GLY A 132 0.64 -9.89 -6.00
CA GLY A 132 0.92 -8.60 -5.38
C GLY A 132 -0.10 -8.22 -4.32
N LEU A 133 -1.40 -8.35 -4.61
CA LEU A 133 -2.48 -8.11 -3.65
C LEU A 133 -2.37 -9.02 -2.43
N ILE A 134 -2.15 -10.32 -2.65
CA ILE A 134 -2.04 -11.30 -1.54
C ILE A 134 -0.83 -10.97 -0.66
N ILE A 135 0.35 -10.72 -1.27
CA ILE A 135 1.57 -10.42 -0.53
C ILE A 135 1.43 -9.09 0.21
N PHE A 136 0.84 -8.07 -0.41
CA PHE A 136 0.58 -6.79 0.24
C PHE A 136 -0.39 -6.95 1.43
N ALA A 137 -1.48 -7.68 1.24
CA ALA A 137 -2.45 -7.97 2.30
C ALA A 137 -1.81 -8.72 3.49
N LEU A 138 -0.94 -9.69 3.23
CA LEU A 138 -0.16 -10.37 4.27
C LEU A 138 0.78 -9.38 4.98
N GLY A 139 1.38 -8.45 4.26
CA GLY A 139 2.20 -7.38 4.83
C GLY A 139 1.44 -6.53 5.83
N ILE A 140 0.24 -6.08 5.46
CA ILE A 140 -0.66 -5.33 6.34
C ILE A 140 -1.11 -6.19 7.53
N LEU A 141 -1.53 -7.43 7.28
CA LEU A 141 -1.95 -8.35 8.34
C LEU A 141 -0.85 -8.52 9.41
N PHE A 142 0.40 -8.74 9.00
CA PHE A 142 1.53 -8.88 9.93
C PHE A 142 1.82 -7.58 10.69
N SER A 143 1.64 -6.43 10.08
CA SER A 143 1.87 -5.13 10.74
C SER A 143 0.79 -4.77 11.75
N ILE A 144 -0.43 -5.32 11.65
CA ILE A 144 -1.53 -5.03 12.59
C ILE A 144 -1.61 -6.02 13.78
N ILE A 145 -0.87 -7.15 13.74
CA ILE A 145 -0.86 -8.13 14.84
C ILE A 145 -0.61 -7.49 16.22
N PRO A 146 0.31 -6.51 16.36
CA PRO A 146 0.54 -5.86 17.66
C PRO A 146 -0.72 -5.27 18.28
N VAL A 147 -1.66 -4.76 17.50
CA VAL A 147 -2.93 -4.17 18.00
C VAL A 147 -3.73 -5.19 18.81
N PHE A 148 -3.71 -6.45 18.41
CA PHE A 148 -4.46 -7.52 19.09
C PHE A 148 -3.70 -8.11 20.29
N ARG A 149 -2.38 -7.94 20.33
CA ARG A 149 -1.52 -8.46 21.41
C ARG A 149 -1.32 -7.49 22.55
N THR A 150 -1.28 -6.20 22.27
CA THR A 150 -1.13 -5.19 23.31
C THR A 150 -2.36 -5.19 24.19
N ARG A 151 -2.22 -5.64 25.42
CA ARG A 151 -3.19 -5.37 26.51
C ARG A 151 -3.10 -3.88 26.86
N VAL A 152 -3.72 -3.08 25.99
CA VAL A 152 -3.69 -1.63 26.15
C VAL A 152 -4.43 -1.25 27.42
N LYS A 153 -3.69 -0.76 28.40
CA LYS A 153 -4.23 -0.18 29.62
C LYS A 153 -4.69 1.27 29.38
N GLY A 154 -5.59 1.47 28.41
CA GLY A 154 -6.12 2.80 28.19
C GLY A 154 -7.21 2.83 27.10
N PRO A 155 -8.23 3.70 27.23
CA PRO A 155 -9.34 3.77 26.28
C PRO A 155 -8.94 4.26 24.88
N SER A 156 -7.85 5.05 24.77
CA SER A 156 -7.43 5.69 23.50
C SER A 156 -6.86 4.71 22.46
N LEU A 157 -6.14 3.68 22.89
CA LEU A 157 -5.54 2.71 21.98
C LEU A 157 -6.49 1.56 21.57
N LYS A 158 -7.50 1.26 22.40
CA LYS A 158 -8.61 0.39 21.96
C LYS A 158 -9.37 1.04 20.81
N GLY A 159 -9.57 2.37 20.86
CA GLY A 159 -10.19 3.13 19.78
C GLY A 159 -9.43 3.01 18.45
N LEU A 160 -8.10 3.07 18.46
CA LEU A 160 -7.28 2.85 17.27
C LEU A 160 -7.48 1.44 16.68
N GLY A 161 -7.55 0.40 17.53
CA GLY A 161 -7.85 -0.96 17.08
C GLY A 161 -9.19 -1.08 16.34
N TYR A 162 -10.25 -0.42 16.85
CA TYR A 162 -11.55 -0.38 16.17
C TYR A 162 -11.50 0.39 14.86
N ILE A 163 -10.80 1.53 14.80
CA ILE A 163 -10.59 2.29 13.56
C ILE A 163 -9.89 1.41 12.52
N TYR A 164 -8.92 0.59 12.92
CA TYR A 164 -8.25 -0.38 12.05
C TYR A 164 -9.20 -1.41 11.47
N ILE A 165 -9.97 -2.07 12.33
CA ILE A 165 -10.95 -3.08 11.90
C ILE A 165 -11.98 -2.48 10.95
N VAL A 166 -12.51 -1.31 11.28
CA VAL A 166 -13.49 -0.60 10.44
C VAL A 166 -12.86 -0.18 9.11
N SER A 167 -11.61 0.30 9.12
CA SER A 167 -10.91 0.70 7.89
C SER A 167 -10.64 -0.48 6.96
N ILE A 168 -10.22 -1.63 7.50
CA ILE A 168 -10.03 -2.86 6.72
C ILE A 168 -11.38 -3.36 6.21
N ALA A 169 -12.41 -3.38 7.06
CA ALA A 169 -13.75 -3.81 6.67
C ALA A 169 -14.31 -2.94 5.54
N SER A 170 -14.15 -1.61 5.60
CA SER A 170 -14.58 -0.70 4.53
C SER A 170 -13.80 -0.84 3.22
N PHE A 171 -12.68 -1.54 3.22
CA PHE A 171 -11.95 -1.89 2.01
C PHE A 171 -12.42 -3.19 1.35
N ILE A 172 -13.07 -4.06 2.13
CA ILE A 172 -13.57 -5.36 1.66
C ILE A 172 -15.00 -5.24 1.10
N PHE A 173 -15.77 -4.24 1.56
CA PHE A 173 -17.15 -3.94 1.14
C PHE A 173 -17.25 -2.66 0.32
#